data_d15093cfabd7bccea68e7f0ea1ce5380
#
_entry.id   d15093cfabd7bccea68e7f0ea1ce5380
#
_cell.length_a   1.000
_cell.length_b   1.000
_cell.length_c   1.000
_cell.angle_alpha   90.00
_cell.angle_beta   90.00
_cell.angle_gamma   90.00
#
_symmetry.space_group_name_H-M   'P 1'
#
loop_
_entity.id
_entity.type
_entity.pdbx_description
1 polymer ?
#
loop_
_entity_poly.entity_id
_entity_poly.type
_entity_poly.pdbx_seq_one_letter_code
_entity_poly.pdbx_strand_id
1 'polypeptide(L)'
;MDFLRPASWEEALAAKAEHPAAVPIAGGTDVMVEINFDHRRPEHLMDLNRIGELSEWETGEDGVRLGASVPYTKIMEHLRAELPGLALASHTVASPQIRNRGGVGGNLGTASPAGDAHPALLAAGAEVEAESVRGSRRIPIDDFYTGVKRNALAPDELIRAVHIKKADGPQQFSKVGTRNAMVIAVCAFGIALHPSTRTVRTGIGSAAPTPIRATAAEEFLNAALDEGGFWDNGKIITPSVAKQFADLCAAACNPIDDVRGTASYRRHAVGVMARRTLTWTWESYRGARHLTEGAA
;
A
#
# COMPACT_ATOMS: atom_id res chain seq x y z
N MET A 1 11.09 -15.65 -26.20
CA MET A 1 11.14 -15.03 -24.86
C MET A 1 12.52 -15.30 -24.30
N ASP A 2 13.33 -14.26 -24.22
CA ASP A 2 14.67 -14.32 -23.65
C ASP A 2 14.63 -14.03 -22.14
N PHE A 3 15.63 -14.55 -21.42
CA PHE A 3 15.67 -14.46 -19.98
C PHE A 3 16.94 -13.73 -19.53
N LEU A 4 16.80 -12.44 -19.21
CA LEU A 4 17.89 -11.59 -18.72
C LEU A 4 18.11 -11.89 -17.23
N ARG A 5 19.37 -12.10 -16.82
CA ARG A 5 19.71 -12.50 -15.45
C ARG A 5 20.83 -11.65 -14.87
N PRO A 6 20.61 -10.35 -14.66
CA PRO A 6 21.60 -9.48 -14.06
C PRO A 6 22.01 -9.99 -12.68
N ALA A 7 23.30 -9.87 -12.36
CA ALA A 7 23.85 -10.28 -11.07
C ALA A 7 24.05 -9.12 -10.11
N SER A 8 23.99 -7.87 -10.60
CA SER A 8 24.05 -6.65 -9.82
C SER A 8 22.94 -5.68 -10.22
N TRP A 9 22.74 -4.64 -9.40
CA TRP A 9 21.77 -3.59 -9.70
C TRP A 9 22.16 -2.79 -10.93
N GLU A 10 23.44 -2.47 -11.09
CA GLU A 10 23.98 -1.77 -12.23
C GLU A 10 23.76 -2.54 -13.53
N GLU A 11 23.99 -3.87 -13.52
CA GLU A 11 23.68 -4.73 -14.65
C GLU A 11 22.16 -4.73 -14.97
N ALA A 12 21.30 -4.70 -13.95
CA ALA A 12 19.85 -4.63 -14.16
C ALA A 12 19.43 -3.32 -14.80
N LEU A 13 19.97 -2.19 -14.36
CA LEU A 13 19.71 -0.88 -14.96
C LEU A 13 20.22 -0.80 -16.40
N ALA A 14 21.42 -1.29 -16.66
CA ALA A 14 21.98 -1.35 -18.03
C ALA A 14 21.11 -2.21 -18.95
N ALA A 15 20.74 -3.41 -18.50
CA ALA A 15 19.86 -4.29 -19.28
C ALA A 15 18.45 -3.69 -19.48
N LYS A 16 17.93 -2.93 -18.50
CA LYS A 16 16.64 -2.24 -18.63
C LYS A 16 16.70 -1.08 -19.61
N ALA A 17 17.82 -0.37 -19.67
CA ALA A 17 18.05 0.69 -20.66
C ALA A 17 18.16 0.14 -22.07
N GLU A 18 18.83 -1.01 -22.25
CA GLU A 18 18.96 -1.70 -23.55
C GLU A 18 17.63 -2.33 -24.00
N HIS A 19 16.86 -2.87 -23.05
CA HIS A 19 15.57 -3.54 -23.28
C HIS A 19 14.44 -2.87 -22.47
N PRO A 20 13.96 -1.66 -22.83
CA PRO A 20 12.94 -0.95 -22.06
C PRO A 20 11.62 -1.71 -21.93
N ALA A 21 11.30 -2.60 -22.88
CA ALA A 21 10.12 -3.47 -22.86
C ALA A 21 10.30 -4.73 -21.99
N ALA A 22 11.51 -5.01 -21.47
CA ALA A 22 11.75 -6.15 -20.60
C ALA A 22 10.90 -6.07 -19.34
N VAL A 23 10.26 -7.19 -18.98
CA VAL A 23 9.38 -7.30 -17.83
C VAL A 23 10.18 -7.78 -16.63
N PRO A 24 10.30 -6.96 -15.57
CA PRO A 24 10.95 -7.38 -14.35
C PRO A 24 10.17 -8.52 -13.66
N ILE A 25 10.89 -9.53 -13.20
CA ILE A 25 10.34 -10.62 -12.39
C ILE A 25 11.16 -10.75 -11.10
N ALA A 26 10.48 -10.66 -9.95
CA ALA A 26 11.03 -10.96 -8.63
C ALA A 26 10.35 -12.23 -8.08
N GLY A 27 9.32 -12.10 -7.25
CA GLY A 27 8.56 -13.24 -6.73
C GLY A 27 7.80 -14.07 -7.77
N GLY A 28 7.50 -13.50 -8.92
CA GLY A 28 6.78 -14.15 -10.02
C GLY A 28 5.28 -14.32 -9.80
N THR A 29 4.73 -13.86 -8.69
CA THR A 29 3.36 -14.14 -8.24
C THR A 29 2.26 -13.47 -9.07
N ASP A 30 2.59 -12.42 -9.83
CA ASP A 30 1.69 -11.78 -10.80
C ASP A 30 2.10 -12.11 -12.24
N VAL A 31 3.36 -11.89 -12.60
CA VAL A 31 3.86 -12.06 -13.97
C VAL A 31 3.66 -13.47 -14.50
N MET A 32 3.92 -14.51 -13.67
CA MET A 32 3.71 -15.90 -14.09
C MET A 32 2.23 -16.24 -14.29
N VAL A 33 1.33 -15.59 -13.56
CA VAL A 33 -0.11 -15.74 -13.77
C VAL A 33 -0.49 -15.18 -15.16
N GLU A 34 -0.02 -13.96 -15.49
CA GLU A 34 -0.30 -13.35 -16.79
C GLU A 34 0.24 -14.19 -17.95
N ILE A 35 1.44 -14.77 -17.81
CA ILE A 35 2.05 -15.65 -18.83
C ILE A 35 1.28 -16.98 -18.94
N ASN A 36 0.96 -17.64 -17.82
CA ASN A 36 0.29 -18.93 -17.83
C ASN A 36 -1.14 -18.87 -18.38
N PHE A 37 -1.83 -17.75 -18.21
CA PHE A 37 -3.17 -17.51 -18.80
C PHE A 37 -3.11 -16.85 -20.18
N ASP A 38 -1.92 -16.74 -20.78
CA ASP A 38 -1.70 -16.14 -22.10
C ASP A 38 -2.16 -14.67 -22.22
N HIS A 39 -2.20 -13.95 -21.10
CA HIS A 39 -2.54 -12.54 -21.09
C HIS A 39 -1.37 -11.64 -21.48
N ARG A 40 -0.13 -12.16 -21.40
CA ARG A 40 1.10 -11.45 -21.72
C ARG A 40 2.16 -12.40 -22.26
N ARG A 41 2.81 -11.99 -23.34
CA ARG A 41 3.96 -12.71 -23.94
C ARG A 41 5.12 -11.74 -24.11
N PRO A 42 5.90 -11.47 -23.04
CA PRO A 42 7.04 -10.56 -23.16
C PRO A 42 8.13 -11.17 -24.03
N GLU A 43 8.82 -10.33 -24.80
CA GLU A 43 10.03 -10.76 -25.52
C GLU A 43 11.16 -11.08 -24.54
N HIS A 44 11.28 -10.25 -23.48
CA HIS A 44 12.30 -10.39 -22.46
C HIS A 44 11.67 -10.44 -21.06
N LEU A 45 12.08 -11.40 -20.24
CA LEU A 45 11.90 -11.40 -18.78
C LEU A 45 13.24 -11.05 -18.12
N MET A 46 13.20 -10.17 -17.12
CA MET A 46 14.39 -9.77 -16.36
C MET A 46 14.29 -10.27 -14.93
N ASP A 47 15.10 -11.27 -14.57
CA ASP A 47 15.14 -11.87 -13.25
C ASP A 47 15.93 -11.01 -12.25
N LEU A 48 15.25 -10.43 -11.28
CA LEU A 48 15.84 -9.60 -10.23
C LEU A 48 16.21 -10.39 -8.96
N ASN A 49 15.94 -11.70 -8.91
CA ASN A 49 16.14 -12.50 -7.68
C ASN A 49 17.61 -12.67 -7.28
N ARG A 50 18.55 -12.41 -8.17
CA ARG A 50 20.00 -12.52 -7.91
C ARG A 50 20.58 -11.27 -7.25
N ILE A 51 19.81 -10.19 -7.19
CA ILE A 51 20.23 -8.89 -6.65
C ILE A 51 19.83 -8.84 -5.18
N GLY A 52 20.75 -9.24 -4.29
CA GLY A 52 20.48 -9.42 -2.86
C GLY A 52 20.02 -8.13 -2.17
N GLU A 53 20.58 -6.98 -2.55
CA GLU A 53 20.26 -5.67 -1.96
C GLU A 53 18.77 -5.26 -2.12
N LEU A 54 18.07 -5.80 -3.12
CA LEU A 54 16.62 -5.58 -3.26
C LEU A 54 15.79 -6.29 -2.19
N SER A 55 16.35 -7.27 -1.51
CA SER A 55 15.69 -8.06 -0.46
C SER A 55 16.04 -7.58 0.95
N GLU A 56 16.72 -6.45 1.07
CA GLU A 56 17.13 -5.83 2.31
C GLU A 56 16.27 -4.62 2.67
N TRP A 57 16.25 -4.24 3.94
CA TRP A 57 15.62 -3.00 4.40
C TRP A 57 16.53 -2.32 5.42
N GLU A 58 16.40 -1.02 5.50
CA GLU A 58 17.10 -0.18 6.45
C GLU A 58 16.08 0.60 7.28
N THR A 59 16.31 0.65 8.60
CA THR A 59 15.48 1.41 9.53
C THR A 59 16.29 2.55 10.12
N GLY A 60 16.02 3.77 9.68
CA GLY A 60 16.66 5.00 10.14
C GLY A 60 15.73 5.87 11.01
N GLU A 61 16.17 7.06 11.39
CA GLU A 61 15.34 8.03 12.13
C GLU A 61 14.13 8.48 11.31
N ASP A 62 14.32 8.73 10.00
CA ASP A 62 13.29 9.25 9.09
C ASP A 62 12.27 8.20 8.63
N GLY A 63 12.53 6.91 8.86
CA GLY A 63 11.65 5.85 8.38
C GLY A 63 12.33 4.54 8.04
N VAL A 64 11.65 3.77 7.22
CA VAL A 64 12.09 2.50 6.67
C VAL A 64 12.30 2.65 5.17
N ARG A 65 13.51 2.35 4.69
CA ARG A 65 13.78 2.10 3.28
C ARG A 65 13.62 0.62 3.02
N LEU A 66 12.57 0.24 2.33
CA LEU A 66 12.18 -1.14 2.07
C LEU A 66 12.58 -1.52 0.64
N GLY A 67 13.53 -2.43 0.45
CA GLY A 67 13.93 -2.92 -0.87
C GLY A 67 12.76 -3.55 -1.64
N ALA A 68 12.75 -3.40 -2.95
CA ALA A 68 11.62 -3.77 -3.82
C ALA A 68 11.26 -5.26 -3.78
N SER A 69 12.22 -6.14 -3.46
CA SER A 69 12.03 -7.59 -3.41
C SER A 69 11.89 -8.16 -1.98
N VAL A 70 11.78 -7.31 -0.96
CA VAL A 70 11.51 -7.79 0.42
C VAL A 70 10.17 -8.52 0.44
N PRO A 71 10.13 -9.80 0.85
CA PRO A 71 8.88 -10.57 0.88
C PRO A 71 7.91 -10.06 1.95
N TYR A 72 6.61 -10.16 1.69
CA TYR A 72 5.57 -9.79 2.65
C TYR A 72 5.72 -10.50 4.00
N THR A 73 6.19 -11.75 4.01
CA THR A 73 6.46 -12.48 5.25
C THR A 73 7.48 -11.76 6.12
N LYS A 74 8.55 -11.19 5.53
CA LYS A 74 9.56 -10.44 6.28
C LYS A 74 9.02 -9.13 6.86
N ILE A 75 8.14 -8.45 6.13
CA ILE A 75 7.45 -7.24 6.63
C ILE A 75 6.62 -7.59 7.87
N MET A 76 5.87 -8.69 7.83
CA MET A 76 5.05 -9.16 8.94
C MET A 76 5.86 -9.56 10.17
N GLU A 77 7.02 -10.19 9.97
CA GLU A 77 7.88 -10.70 11.04
C GLU A 77 8.74 -9.62 11.71
N HIS A 78 9.24 -8.66 10.92
CA HIS A 78 10.30 -7.76 11.37
C HIS A 78 9.93 -6.28 11.38
N LEU A 79 8.88 -5.86 10.67
CA LEU A 79 8.55 -4.42 10.49
C LEU A 79 7.16 -4.05 11.04
N ARG A 80 6.59 -4.93 11.85
CA ARG A 80 5.24 -4.71 12.40
C ARG A 80 5.16 -3.49 13.33
N ALA A 81 6.22 -3.18 14.04
CA ALA A 81 6.29 -2.05 14.95
C ALA A 81 6.40 -0.73 14.19
N GLU A 82 7.25 -0.70 13.15
CA GLU A 82 7.52 0.48 12.35
C GLU A 82 6.43 0.76 11.32
N LEU A 83 5.85 -0.29 10.73
CA LEU A 83 4.91 -0.24 9.61
C LEU A 83 3.64 -1.08 9.89
N PRO A 84 2.90 -0.82 10.97
CA PRO A 84 1.79 -1.70 11.40
C PRO A 84 0.69 -1.83 10.35
N GLY A 85 0.33 -0.78 9.64
CA GLY A 85 -0.67 -0.82 8.57
C GLY A 85 -0.25 -1.70 7.41
N LEU A 86 1.01 -1.60 6.97
CA LEU A 86 1.56 -2.43 5.89
C LEU A 86 1.71 -3.90 6.34
N ALA A 87 2.09 -4.15 7.59
CA ALA A 87 2.16 -5.51 8.13
C ALA A 87 0.77 -6.19 8.18
N LEU A 88 -0.28 -5.45 8.57
CA LEU A 88 -1.66 -5.93 8.52
C LEU A 88 -2.11 -6.22 7.08
N ALA A 89 -1.84 -5.32 6.14
CA ALA A 89 -2.13 -5.52 4.72
C ALA A 89 -1.40 -6.76 4.18
N SER A 90 -0.11 -6.91 4.49
CA SER A 90 0.73 -8.05 4.10
C SER A 90 0.15 -9.38 4.55
N HIS A 91 -0.43 -9.45 5.77
CA HIS A 91 -1.06 -10.66 6.28
C HIS A 91 -2.25 -11.14 5.43
N THR A 92 -2.93 -10.23 4.73
CA THR A 92 -4.10 -10.54 3.89
C THR A 92 -3.72 -10.92 2.45
N VAL A 93 -2.46 -10.75 2.06
CA VAL A 93 -2.00 -11.11 0.72
C VAL A 93 -2.05 -12.63 0.54
N ALA A 94 -2.90 -13.08 -0.34
CA ALA A 94 -3.03 -14.46 -0.84
C ALA A 94 -2.66 -15.57 0.19
N SER A 95 -1.80 -16.52 -0.17
CA SER A 95 -1.36 -17.64 0.67
C SER A 95 0.03 -17.38 1.29
N PRO A 96 0.46 -18.17 2.31
CA PRO A 96 1.83 -18.09 2.83
C PRO A 96 2.90 -18.25 1.73
N GLN A 97 2.69 -19.16 0.78
CA GLN A 97 3.62 -19.38 -0.34
C GLN A 97 3.77 -18.12 -1.20
N ILE A 98 2.67 -17.42 -1.47
CA ILE A 98 2.69 -16.14 -2.21
C ILE A 98 3.40 -15.07 -1.39
N ARG A 99 3.13 -14.96 -0.08
CA ARG A 99 3.78 -13.97 0.79
C ARG A 99 5.28 -14.19 0.95
N ASN A 100 5.74 -15.45 0.87
CA ASN A 100 7.16 -15.78 0.92
C ASN A 100 7.93 -15.37 -0.36
N ARG A 101 7.24 -15.04 -1.43
CA ARG A 101 7.84 -14.67 -2.73
C ARG A 101 7.45 -13.27 -3.20
N GLY A 102 6.19 -12.90 -3.00
CA GLY A 102 5.66 -11.59 -3.38
C GLY A 102 6.14 -10.50 -2.44
N GLY A 103 6.33 -9.30 -2.98
CA GLY A 103 6.76 -8.12 -2.24
C GLY A 103 6.09 -6.84 -2.74
N VAL A 104 6.34 -5.75 -2.02
CA VAL A 104 5.74 -4.44 -2.30
C VAL A 104 6.14 -3.93 -3.68
N GLY A 105 7.42 -4.10 -4.10
CA GLY A 105 7.89 -3.64 -5.40
C GLY A 105 7.17 -4.31 -6.58
N GLY A 106 6.92 -5.63 -6.50
CA GLY A 106 6.13 -6.34 -7.51
C GLY A 106 4.68 -5.87 -7.56
N ASN A 107 4.07 -5.63 -6.38
CA ASN A 107 2.70 -5.12 -6.27
C ASN A 107 2.56 -3.72 -6.89
N LEU A 108 3.51 -2.83 -6.60
CA LEU A 108 3.61 -1.49 -7.20
C LEU A 108 3.86 -1.58 -8.71
N GLY A 109 4.80 -2.41 -9.16
CA GLY A 109 5.10 -2.60 -10.58
C GLY A 109 3.88 -3.05 -11.39
N THR A 110 3.05 -3.94 -10.84
CA THR A 110 1.77 -4.35 -11.42
C THR A 110 0.72 -3.24 -11.38
N ALA A 111 0.76 -2.37 -10.38
CA ALA A 111 -0.17 -1.26 -10.16
C ALA A 111 -1.66 -1.68 -10.26
N SER A 112 -1.98 -2.91 -9.84
CA SER A 112 -3.36 -3.39 -9.82
C SER A 112 -4.19 -2.59 -8.82
N PRO A 113 -5.39 -2.09 -9.17
CA PRO A 113 -6.27 -1.44 -8.19
C PRO A 113 -6.58 -2.30 -6.96
N ALA A 114 -6.44 -3.63 -7.10
CA ALA A 114 -6.73 -4.60 -6.05
C ALA A 114 -5.49 -5.07 -5.27
N GLY A 115 -4.35 -4.42 -5.44
CA GLY A 115 -3.15 -4.71 -4.65
C GLY A 115 -3.33 -4.36 -3.19
N ASP A 116 -3.12 -5.33 -2.30
CA ASP A 116 -3.42 -5.19 -0.87
C ASP A 116 -2.47 -4.19 -0.16
N ALA A 117 -1.24 -3.99 -0.65
CA ALA A 117 -0.30 -3.05 -0.05
C ALA A 117 -0.68 -1.58 -0.30
N HIS A 118 -1.35 -1.27 -1.41
CA HIS A 118 -1.57 0.11 -1.85
C HIS A 118 -2.33 0.98 -0.86
N PRO A 119 -3.44 0.54 -0.23
CA PRO A 119 -4.14 1.37 0.75
C PRO A 119 -3.29 1.71 1.96
N ALA A 120 -2.47 0.76 2.44
CA ALA A 120 -1.57 1.01 3.56
C ALA A 120 -0.44 1.98 3.19
N LEU A 121 0.12 1.89 1.98
CA LEU A 121 1.15 2.80 1.48
C LEU A 121 0.61 4.22 1.29
N LEU A 122 -0.62 4.38 0.75
CA LEU A 122 -1.29 5.68 0.63
C LEU A 122 -1.52 6.32 2.00
N ALA A 123 -2.04 5.56 2.96
CA ALA A 123 -2.27 6.04 4.31
C ALA A 123 -0.96 6.43 5.03
N ALA A 124 0.12 5.69 4.80
CA ALA A 124 1.44 5.99 5.37
C ALA A 124 2.17 7.14 4.65
N GLY A 125 1.70 7.60 3.48
CA GLY A 125 2.38 8.63 2.70
C GLY A 125 3.74 8.17 2.16
N ALA A 126 3.79 6.95 1.62
CA ALA A 126 5.02 6.36 1.10
C ALA A 126 5.55 7.07 -0.16
N GLU A 127 6.83 6.88 -0.45
CA GLU A 127 7.47 7.32 -1.69
C GLU A 127 8.15 6.13 -2.37
N VAL A 128 7.99 6.01 -3.68
CA VAL A 128 8.63 4.97 -4.50
C VAL A 128 9.96 5.47 -5.03
N GLU A 129 11.05 4.78 -4.74
CA GLU A 129 12.38 5.02 -5.30
C GLU A 129 12.46 4.30 -6.65
N ALA A 130 12.40 5.08 -7.73
CA ALA A 130 12.60 4.62 -9.09
C ALA A 130 14.00 4.98 -9.57
N GLU A 131 14.68 4.07 -10.27
CA GLU A 131 16.05 4.27 -10.73
C GLU A 131 16.27 3.75 -12.16
N SER A 132 17.13 4.41 -12.89
CA SER A 132 17.62 4.06 -14.23
C SER A 132 19.09 4.41 -14.35
N VAL A 133 19.72 4.11 -15.48
CA VAL A 133 21.09 4.56 -15.77
C VAL A 133 21.27 6.08 -15.76
N ARG A 134 20.17 6.85 -15.78
CA ARG A 134 20.15 8.31 -15.71
C ARG A 134 20.17 8.86 -14.27
N GLY A 135 19.99 8.00 -13.27
CA GLY A 135 19.90 8.34 -11.87
C GLY A 135 18.60 7.86 -11.21
N SER A 136 18.42 8.26 -9.95
CA SER A 136 17.26 7.90 -9.13
C SER A 136 16.35 9.09 -8.89
N ARG A 137 15.06 8.81 -8.63
CA ARG A 137 14.06 9.78 -8.17
C ARG A 137 13.08 9.13 -7.21
N ARG A 138 12.51 9.95 -6.33
CA ARG A 138 11.39 9.53 -5.48
C ARG A 138 10.08 10.03 -6.06
N ILE A 139 9.10 9.14 -6.13
CA ILE A 139 7.74 9.41 -6.61
C ILE A 139 6.82 9.28 -5.41
N PRO A 140 6.13 10.35 -4.98
CA PRO A 140 5.10 10.23 -3.95
C PRO A 140 4.06 9.18 -4.37
N ILE A 141 3.61 8.37 -3.43
CA ILE A 141 2.64 7.29 -3.72
C ILE A 141 1.33 7.85 -4.30
N ASP A 142 0.97 9.08 -3.95
CA ASP A 142 -0.21 9.78 -4.45
C ASP A 142 -0.13 10.01 -5.98
N ASP A 143 1.07 10.18 -6.52
CA ASP A 143 1.34 10.44 -7.94
C ASP A 143 1.77 9.17 -8.72
N PHE A 144 1.90 8.03 -8.02
CA PHE A 144 2.48 6.83 -8.61
C PHE A 144 1.52 6.10 -9.57
N TYR A 145 0.21 6.11 -9.29
CA TYR A 145 -0.78 5.38 -10.09
C TYR A 145 -1.38 6.27 -11.17
N THR A 146 -1.09 5.98 -12.44
CA THR A 146 -1.53 6.79 -13.59
C THR A 146 -2.74 6.20 -14.32
N GLY A 147 -3.23 5.02 -13.93
CA GLY A 147 -4.38 4.34 -14.50
C GLY A 147 -4.44 2.87 -14.10
N VAL A 148 -5.42 2.13 -14.60
CA VAL A 148 -5.58 0.70 -14.33
C VAL A 148 -4.34 -0.06 -14.79
N LYS A 149 -3.63 -0.71 -13.86
CA LYS A 149 -2.36 -1.41 -14.09
C LYS A 149 -1.30 -0.52 -14.80
N ARG A 150 -1.29 0.76 -14.50
CA ARG A 150 -0.32 1.73 -15.03
C ARG A 150 0.25 2.57 -13.90
N ASN A 151 1.56 2.76 -13.93
CA ASN A 151 2.31 3.54 -12.95
C ASN A 151 3.16 4.62 -13.63
N ALA A 152 3.79 5.48 -12.82
CA ALA A 152 4.55 6.64 -13.26
C ALA A 152 6.01 6.35 -13.61
N LEU A 153 6.42 5.07 -13.66
CA LEU A 153 7.76 4.71 -14.09
C LEU A 153 7.98 5.03 -15.57
N ALA A 154 9.15 5.58 -15.90
CA ALA A 154 9.60 5.63 -17.26
C ALA A 154 9.94 4.21 -17.77
N PRO A 155 9.93 3.96 -19.09
CA PRO A 155 10.16 2.63 -19.65
C PRO A 155 11.47 1.98 -19.23
N ASP A 156 12.50 2.76 -18.94
CA ASP A 156 13.84 2.34 -18.53
C ASP A 156 14.06 2.35 -17.01
N GLU A 157 13.03 2.66 -16.21
CA GLU A 157 13.11 2.67 -14.75
C GLU A 157 12.72 1.34 -14.13
N LEU A 158 13.37 1.02 -13.02
CA LEU A 158 13.05 -0.07 -12.11
C LEU A 158 12.74 0.48 -10.71
N ILE A 159 11.89 -0.19 -9.97
CA ILE A 159 11.65 0.12 -8.54
C ILE A 159 12.82 -0.46 -7.74
N ARG A 160 13.58 0.41 -7.06
CA ARG A 160 14.66 0.01 -6.18
C ARG A 160 14.18 -0.25 -4.75
N ALA A 161 13.38 0.66 -4.22
CA ALA A 161 12.90 0.61 -2.84
C ALA A 161 11.58 1.40 -2.68
N VAL A 162 11.01 1.29 -1.49
CA VAL A 162 9.91 2.15 -1.01
C VAL A 162 10.35 2.79 0.29
N HIS A 163 10.21 4.11 0.38
CA HIS A 163 10.48 4.88 1.60
C HIS A 163 9.17 5.12 2.32
N ILE A 164 9.09 4.70 3.58
CA ILE A 164 7.89 4.77 4.39
C ILE A 164 8.27 5.35 5.75
N LYS A 165 7.64 6.42 6.18
CA LYS A 165 7.85 6.97 7.52
C LYS A 165 7.45 5.94 8.58
N LYS A 166 8.20 5.86 9.67
CA LYS A 166 7.77 5.07 10.83
C LYS A 166 6.42 5.58 11.32
N ALA A 167 5.57 4.65 11.73
CA ALA A 167 4.31 5.01 12.34
C ALA A 167 4.57 5.79 13.63
N ASP A 168 4.10 7.03 13.69
CA ASP A 168 4.08 7.87 14.90
C ASP A 168 2.74 7.75 15.64
N GLY A 169 1.80 7.02 15.07
CA GLY A 169 0.49 6.72 15.60
C GLY A 169 -0.10 5.42 15.05
N PRO A 170 -1.28 5.05 15.55
CA PRO A 170 -1.96 3.83 15.10
C PRO A 170 -2.30 3.85 13.61
N GLN A 171 -2.12 2.71 12.98
CA GLN A 171 -2.51 2.43 11.61
C GLN A 171 -3.37 1.18 11.56
N GLN A 172 -4.36 1.16 10.67
CA GLN A 172 -5.23 0.01 10.48
C GLN A 172 -5.44 -0.28 8.99
N PHE A 173 -5.74 -1.55 8.72
CA PHE A 173 -6.10 -2.03 7.39
C PHE A 173 -7.27 -3.01 7.49
N SER A 174 -8.21 -2.90 6.56
CA SER A 174 -9.35 -3.79 6.44
C SER A 174 -9.58 -4.19 4.98
N LYS A 175 -10.01 -5.44 4.77
CA LYS A 175 -10.28 -6.00 3.46
C LYS A 175 -11.58 -6.80 3.47
N VAL A 176 -12.38 -6.64 2.45
CA VAL A 176 -13.51 -7.51 2.14
C VAL A 176 -13.16 -8.36 0.93
N GLY A 177 -13.34 -9.65 1.05
CA GLY A 177 -13.16 -10.63 -0.01
C GLY A 177 -14.39 -11.52 -0.15
N THR A 178 -14.46 -12.33 -1.21
CA THR A 178 -15.55 -13.30 -1.44
C THR A 178 -15.44 -14.54 -0.55
N ARG A 179 -14.34 -14.67 0.20
CA ARG A 179 -14.07 -15.74 1.19
C ARG A 179 -13.08 -15.21 2.24
N ASN A 180 -12.86 -16.00 3.30
CA ASN A 180 -12.09 -15.54 4.48
C ASN A 180 -10.59 -15.37 4.23
N ALA A 181 -9.99 -16.06 3.26
CA ALA A 181 -8.56 -15.99 2.96
C ALA A 181 -8.27 -16.30 1.49
N MET A 182 -7.03 -16.02 1.06
CA MET A 182 -6.52 -16.31 -0.30
C MET A 182 -7.45 -15.76 -1.40
N VAL A 183 -7.84 -14.51 -1.29
CA VAL A 183 -8.82 -13.87 -2.18
C VAL A 183 -8.33 -12.49 -2.61
N ILE A 184 -8.66 -12.11 -3.84
CA ILE A 184 -8.49 -10.75 -4.33
C ILE A 184 -9.55 -9.86 -3.65
N ALA A 185 -9.17 -8.68 -3.21
CA ALA A 185 -10.06 -7.75 -2.53
C ALA A 185 -11.27 -7.38 -3.41
N VAL A 186 -12.47 -7.47 -2.84
CA VAL A 186 -13.66 -6.79 -3.35
C VAL A 186 -13.48 -5.30 -3.15
N CYS A 187 -13.05 -4.91 -1.95
CA CYS A 187 -12.54 -3.58 -1.62
C CYS A 187 -11.62 -3.68 -0.40
N ALA A 188 -10.74 -2.70 -0.23
CA ALA A 188 -9.84 -2.58 0.91
C ALA A 188 -9.77 -1.13 1.38
N PHE A 189 -9.48 -0.93 2.66
CA PHE A 189 -9.37 0.38 3.28
C PHE A 189 -8.20 0.39 4.27
N GLY A 190 -7.32 1.38 4.14
CA GLY A 190 -6.24 1.69 5.07
C GLY A 190 -6.45 3.06 5.71
N ILE A 191 -6.05 3.22 6.95
CA ILE A 191 -6.04 4.49 7.67
C ILE A 191 -4.79 4.59 8.53
N ALA A 192 -4.20 5.77 8.60
CA ALA A 192 -3.11 6.10 9.49
C ALA A 192 -3.40 7.40 10.23
N LEU A 193 -3.19 7.40 11.55
CA LEU A 193 -3.12 8.61 12.34
C LEU A 193 -1.66 9.07 12.40
N HIS A 194 -1.44 10.36 12.20
CA HIS A 194 -0.15 11.03 12.30
C HIS A 194 -0.22 12.10 13.40
N PRO A 195 -0.09 11.72 14.69
CA PRO A 195 -0.25 12.64 15.83
C PRO A 195 0.75 13.79 15.80
N SER A 196 1.98 13.56 15.33
CA SER A 196 3.02 14.60 15.23
C SER A 196 2.64 15.77 14.34
N THR A 197 1.83 15.50 13.30
CA THR A 197 1.30 16.50 12.37
C THR A 197 -0.20 16.76 12.54
N ARG A 198 -0.85 16.06 13.47
CA ARG A 198 -2.31 16.09 13.72
C ARG A 198 -3.12 15.82 12.46
N THR A 199 -2.69 14.85 11.67
CA THR A 199 -3.35 14.51 10.41
C THR A 199 -3.77 13.04 10.36
N VAL A 200 -4.81 12.80 9.57
CA VAL A 200 -5.29 11.46 9.21
C VAL A 200 -5.13 11.29 7.71
N ARG A 201 -4.58 10.16 7.30
CA ARG A 201 -4.52 9.78 5.88
C ARG A 201 -5.24 8.46 5.67
N THR A 202 -5.80 8.29 4.49
CA THR A 202 -6.54 7.10 4.10
C THR A 202 -5.97 6.48 2.82
N GLY A 203 -6.34 5.23 2.55
CA GLY A 203 -6.12 4.58 1.28
C GLY A 203 -7.28 3.63 0.98
N ILE A 204 -7.75 3.63 -0.26
CA ILE A 204 -8.85 2.78 -0.75
C ILE A 204 -8.35 1.95 -1.92
N GLY A 205 -8.54 0.63 -1.86
CA GLY A 205 -8.22 -0.32 -2.92
C GLY A 205 -9.46 -1.00 -3.50
N SER A 206 -9.39 -1.43 -4.74
CA SER A 206 -10.45 -2.14 -5.48
C SER A 206 -11.79 -1.39 -5.61
N ALA A 207 -11.83 -0.10 -5.35
CA ALA A 207 -13.07 0.69 -5.40
C ALA A 207 -12.98 1.93 -6.30
N ALA A 208 -11.95 2.00 -7.14
CA ALA A 208 -11.75 3.00 -8.18
C ALA A 208 -10.81 2.42 -9.26
N PRO A 209 -10.60 3.10 -10.41
CA PRO A 209 -9.66 2.68 -11.46
C PRO A 209 -8.21 2.55 -10.98
N THR A 210 -7.83 3.32 -9.97
CA THR A 210 -6.54 3.24 -9.26
C THR A 210 -6.78 3.15 -7.75
N PRO A 211 -5.80 2.74 -6.95
CA PRO A 211 -5.82 3.02 -5.52
C PRO A 211 -5.92 4.54 -5.28
N ILE A 212 -6.76 4.97 -4.35
CA ILE A 212 -7.05 6.39 -4.09
C ILE A 212 -7.02 6.74 -2.61
N ARG A 213 -6.88 8.03 -2.31
CA ARG A 213 -7.18 8.62 -1.00
C ARG A 213 -8.59 9.20 -0.99
N ALA A 214 -9.22 9.24 0.17
CA ALA A 214 -10.49 9.95 0.39
C ALA A 214 -10.21 11.36 0.95
N THR A 215 -9.59 12.25 0.15
CA THR A 215 -9.09 13.55 0.61
C THR A 215 -10.15 14.40 1.30
N ALA A 216 -11.36 14.47 0.76
CA ALA A 216 -12.47 15.19 1.39
C ALA A 216 -12.87 14.61 2.76
N ALA A 217 -12.74 13.27 2.93
CA ALA A 217 -12.98 12.63 4.22
C ALA A 217 -11.87 12.95 5.23
N GLU A 218 -10.63 12.99 4.76
CA GLU A 218 -9.46 13.35 5.56
C GLU A 218 -9.55 14.81 6.03
N GLU A 219 -9.85 15.73 5.13
CA GLU A 219 -10.04 17.17 5.44
C GLU A 219 -11.14 17.37 6.48
N PHE A 220 -12.30 16.74 6.27
CA PHE A 220 -13.41 16.78 7.22
C PHE A 220 -13.00 16.26 8.60
N LEU A 221 -12.35 15.07 8.64
CA LEU A 221 -11.97 14.45 9.90
C LEU A 221 -10.89 15.26 10.63
N ASN A 222 -9.89 15.77 9.92
CA ASN A 222 -8.84 16.61 10.48
C ASN A 222 -9.44 17.87 11.13
N ALA A 223 -10.32 18.57 10.42
CA ALA A 223 -11.02 19.73 10.97
C ALA A 223 -11.82 19.40 12.22
N ALA A 224 -12.60 18.31 12.19
CA ALA A 224 -13.42 17.89 13.34
C ALA A 224 -12.55 17.50 14.56
N LEU A 225 -11.41 16.85 14.35
CA LEU A 225 -10.47 16.49 15.41
C LEU A 225 -9.79 17.70 16.03
N ASP A 226 -9.42 18.69 15.23
CA ASP A 226 -8.78 19.92 15.72
C ASP A 226 -9.79 20.83 16.46
N GLU A 227 -10.94 21.11 15.86
CA GLU A 227 -12.00 21.93 16.47
C GLU A 227 -12.48 21.36 17.81
N GLY A 228 -12.58 20.03 17.90
CA GLY A 228 -12.97 19.33 19.14
C GLY A 228 -11.83 19.16 20.13
N GLY A 229 -10.59 19.52 19.78
CA GLY A 229 -9.40 19.30 20.61
C GLY A 229 -9.15 17.81 20.89
N PHE A 230 -9.55 16.92 19.98
CA PHE A 230 -9.53 15.46 20.22
C PHE A 230 -8.11 14.92 20.37
N TRP A 231 -7.14 15.50 19.65
CA TRP A 231 -5.73 15.13 19.76
C TRP A 231 -5.18 15.35 21.17
N ASP A 232 -5.68 16.36 21.88
CA ASP A 232 -5.20 16.74 23.21
C ASP A 232 -6.00 16.12 24.35
N ASN A 233 -7.31 15.93 24.16
CA ASN A 233 -8.21 15.46 25.23
C ASN A 233 -8.60 13.99 25.13
N GLY A 234 -8.27 13.31 24.02
CA GLY A 234 -8.57 11.90 23.80
C GLY A 234 -10.07 11.56 23.88
N LYS A 235 -10.98 12.49 23.57
CA LYS A 235 -12.41 12.22 23.56
C LYS A 235 -12.79 11.15 22.54
N ILE A 236 -13.94 10.54 22.76
CA ILE A 236 -14.52 9.57 21.81
C ILE A 236 -15.04 10.31 20.58
N ILE A 237 -14.66 9.86 19.40
CA ILE A 237 -15.26 10.34 18.14
C ILE A 237 -16.75 10.03 18.16
N THR A 238 -17.58 11.05 17.94
CA THR A 238 -19.03 10.88 17.97
C THR A 238 -19.53 10.02 16.82
N PRO A 239 -20.64 9.29 16.97
CA PRO A 239 -21.22 8.50 15.89
C PRO A 239 -21.53 9.31 14.63
N SER A 240 -21.88 10.61 14.78
CA SER A 240 -22.14 11.51 13.65
C SER A 240 -20.88 11.83 12.86
N VAL A 241 -19.76 12.15 13.51
CA VAL A 241 -18.46 12.38 12.87
C VAL A 241 -17.98 11.11 12.16
N ALA A 242 -18.06 9.95 12.83
CA ALA A 242 -17.65 8.68 12.24
C ALA A 242 -18.52 8.30 11.03
N LYS A 243 -19.83 8.59 11.07
CA LYS A 243 -20.74 8.37 9.95
C LYS A 243 -20.41 9.29 8.77
N GLN A 244 -20.25 10.57 8.99
CA GLN A 244 -19.94 11.53 7.93
C GLN A 244 -18.59 11.23 7.26
N PHE A 245 -17.57 10.89 8.04
CA PHE A 245 -16.28 10.41 7.49
C PHE A 245 -16.47 9.20 6.58
N ALA A 246 -17.27 8.21 7.03
CA ALA A 246 -17.53 7.00 6.25
C ALA A 246 -18.31 7.29 4.95
N ASP A 247 -19.29 8.19 5.00
CA ASP A 247 -20.07 8.62 3.84
C ASP A 247 -19.17 9.32 2.79
N LEU A 248 -18.25 10.17 3.25
CA LEU A 248 -17.26 10.83 2.37
C LEU A 248 -16.26 9.84 1.77
N CYS A 249 -15.80 8.83 2.53
CA CYS A 249 -14.97 7.75 1.98
C CYS A 249 -15.72 6.95 0.90
N ALA A 250 -16.98 6.64 1.12
CA ALA A 250 -17.82 5.95 0.13
C ALA A 250 -18.07 6.81 -1.12
N ALA A 251 -18.23 8.12 -0.94
CA ALA A 251 -18.42 9.07 -2.04
C ALA A 251 -17.18 9.24 -2.92
N ALA A 252 -15.97 9.08 -2.35
CA ALA A 252 -14.72 9.13 -3.11
C ALA A 252 -14.58 7.95 -4.10
N CYS A 253 -15.33 6.86 -3.91
CA CYS A 253 -15.21 5.65 -4.70
C CYS A 253 -15.88 5.78 -6.09
N ASN A 254 -15.19 5.24 -7.11
CA ASN A 254 -15.73 5.06 -8.47
C ASN A 254 -15.50 3.62 -8.96
N PRO A 255 -16.12 2.61 -8.30
CA PRO A 255 -15.91 1.20 -8.62
C PRO A 255 -16.69 0.75 -9.84
N ILE A 256 -16.23 -0.37 -10.42
CA ILE A 256 -16.92 -1.12 -11.46
C ILE A 256 -17.71 -2.30 -10.87
N ASP A 257 -18.66 -2.82 -11.63
CA ASP A 257 -19.24 -4.15 -11.43
C ASP A 257 -18.31 -5.19 -12.05
N ASP A 258 -18.02 -6.27 -11.30
CA ASP A 258 -17.33 -7.44 -11.83
C ASP A 258 -17.76 -8.71 -11.09
N VAL A 259 -17.14 -9.84 -11.43
CA VAL A 259 -17.44 -11.15 -10.82
C VAL A 259 -17.22 -11.21 -9.29
N ARG A 260 -16.54 -10.22 -8.69
CA ARG A 260 -16.26 -10.16 -7.26
C ARG A 260 -17.31 -9.39 -6.48
N GLY A 261 -18.00 -8.45 -7.13
CA GLY A 261 -19.03 -7.65 -6.47
C GLY A 261 -19.49 -6.46 -7.30
N THR A 262 -20.66 -5.92 -6.95
CA THR A 262 -21.23 -4.75 -7.60
C THR A 262 -20.59 -3.45 -7.11
N ALA A 263 -20.66 -2.40 -7.92
CA ALA A 263 -20.21 -1.06 -7.57
C ALA A 263 -20.91 -0.53 -6.32
N SER A 264 -22.23 -0.79 -6.19
CA SER A 264 -23.01 -0.38 -5.02
C SER A 264 -22.52 -1.08 -3.74
N TYR A 265 -22.27 -2.39 -3.82
CA TYR A 265 -21.73 -3.14 -2.69
C TYR A 265 -20.32 -2.64 -2.27
N ARG A 266 -19.44 -2.37 -3.23
CA ARG A 266 -18.10 -1.86 -2.95
C ARG A 266 -18.14 -0.52 -2.22
N ARG A 267 -18.99 0.43 -2.68
CA ARG A 267 -19.19 1.72 -1.98
C ARG A 267 -19.71 1.52 -0.55
N HIS A 268 -20.74 0.70 -0.39
CA HIS A 268 -21.28 0.37 0.93
C HIS A 268 -20.21 -0.24 1.84
N ALA A 269 -19.47 -1.22 1.36
CA ALA A 269 -18.45 -1.92 2.13
C ALA A 269 -17.28 -0.99 2.52
N VAL A 270 -16.85 -0.08 1.64
CA VAL A 270 -15.84 0.94 1.97
C VAL A 270 -16.34 1.84 3.10
N GLY A 271 -17.57 2.33 3.04
CA GLY A 271 -18.16 3.13 4.13
C GLY A 271 -18.19 2.39 5.47
N VAL A 272 -18.60 1.10 5.46
CA VAL A 272 -18.59 0.27 6.68
C VAL A 272 -17.17 0.07 7.21
N MET A 273 -16.19 -0.25 6.34
CA MET A 273 -14.80 -0.43 6.75
C MET A 273 -14.22 0.89 7.27
N ALA A 274 -14.43 2.01 6.58
CA ALA A 274 -13.92 3.32 7.00
C ALA A 274 -14.39 3.67 8.42
N ARG A 275 -15.68 3.51 8.71
CA ARG A 275 -16.22 3.75 10.05
C ARG A 275 -15.59 2.84 11.11
N ARG A 276 -15.49 1.55 10.85
CA ARG A 276 -14.95 0.58 11.82
C ARG A 276 -13.45 0.77 12.04
N THR A 277 -12.68 0.92 10.98
CA THR A 277 -11.23 1.13 11.11
C THR A 277 -10.91 2.45 11.78
N LEU A 278 -11.67 3.54 11.52
CA LEU A 278 -11.53 4.79 12.24
C LEU A 278 -11.76 4.57 13.75
N THR A 279 -12.83 3.87 14.12
CA THR A 279 -13.12 3.58 15.53
C THR A 279 -11.96 2.82 16.19
N TRP A 280 -11.49 1.72 15.58
CA TRP A 280 -10.39 0.92 16.14
C TRP A 280 -9.07 1.69 16.23
N THR A 281 -8.76 2.48 15.18
CA THR A 281 -7.54 3.29 15.15
C THR A 281 -7.57 4.36 16.23
N TRP A 282 -8.71 5.03 16.40
CA TRP A 282 -8.89 6.07 17.41
C TRP A 282 -8.89 5.51 18.84
N GLU A 283 -9.50 4.37 19.06
CA GLU A 283 -9.46 3.66 20.36
C GLU A 283 -8.02 3.26 20.72
N SER A 284 -7.25 2.78 19.75
CA SER A 284 -5.83 2.45 19.94
C SER A 284 -5.02 3.70 20.31
N TYR A 285 -5.27 4.84 19.67
CA TYR A 285 -4.62 6.11 19.97
C TYR A 285 -4.93 6.56 21.41
N ARG A 286 -6.18 6.52 21.80
CA ARG A 286 -6.63 6.87 23.16
C ARG A 286 -6.03 5.94 24.21
N GLY A 287 -6.00 4.63 23.96
CA GLY A 287 -5.42 3.64 24.88
C GLY A 287 -3.92 3.87 25.10
N ALA A 288 -3.17 4.19 24.08
CA ALA A 288 -1.74 4.50 24.19
C ALA A 288 -1.50 5.78 25.05
N ARG A 289 -2.32 6.82 24.88
CA ARG A 289 -2.22 8.05 25.69
C ARG A 289 -2.46 7.80 27.18
N HIS A 290 -3.50 7.05 27.54
CA HIS A 290 -3.78 6.75 28.94
C HIS A 290 -2.64 6.01 29.65
N LEU A 291 -1.89 5.18 28.90
CA LEU A 291 -0.72 4.50 29.44
C LEU A 291 0.45 5.47 29.71
N THR A 292 0.64 6.48 28.85
CA THR A 292 1.71 7.48 29.03
C THR A 292 1.38 8.50 30.11
N GLU A 293 0.13 8.93 30.26
CA GLU A 293 -0.33 9.87 31.29
C GLU A 293 -0.38 9.22 32.69
N GLY A 294 -0.62 7.90 32.78
CA GLY A 294 -0.61 7.15 34.04
C GLY A 294 0.78 6.74 34.54
N ALA A 295 1.83 6.93 33.73
CA ALA A 295 3.23 6.62 34.06
C ALA A 295 4.05 7.88 34.43
N ALA A 296 3.50 9.06 34.33
CA ALA A 296 4.08 10.35 34.72
C ALA A 296 3.54 10.82 36.07
#